data_12faad081c7829c77e6d4d544cdf9dcd
#
_entry.id   12faad081c7829c77e6d4d544cdf9dcd
#
_cell.length_a   1.000
_cell.length_b   1.000
_cell.length_c   1.000
_cell.angle_alpha   90.00
_cell.angle_beta   90.00
_cell.angle_gamma   90.00
#
_symmetry.space_group_name_H-M   'P 1'
#
loop_
_entity.id
_entity.type
_entity.pdbx_description
1 polymer ?
#
loop_
_entity_poly.entity_id
_entity_poly.type
_entity_poly.pdbx_seq_one_letter_code
_entity_poly.pdbx_strand_id
1 'polypeptide(L)'
;MSSTIAYSVAPSSVITEVVPCVSILMPFEPKMTSKTELHQKIDIVARTVGSELSLRFSPEQSEEIIRRLNRVLSSLNYLTYKRSVAIFISRSTERVYYLDLRVKIKVVVGNPFHLSDVVRNKVERHEFLALVLNEKWTKIYHGNATKVSSLVSNVAEHVYDYAPESCESCNSKDEDTGRLDRFLYYTNENLSMLLSAYPFPLFVIGTQKIISRFRKICTNKTNIVGYISANLTSASETVIGSLVMPHVANWSLVKEHFLFNKLHTAQKEGQLATGIGEVWKAASRKNGKLLIVENGYMNDGTDGNRVRAIFRTSKNLYSPFCIADEIDQLIEKVLEAGGDVEFVEDGSLADYNHIALIREY
;
A
#
# COMPACT_ATOMS: atom_id res chain seq x y z
N MET A 1 11.18 -60.86 41.01
CA MET A 1 12.17 -60.60 39.94
C MET A 1 11.39 -60.10 38.73
N SER A 2 11.28 -58.79 38.58
CA SER A 2 10.63 -58.19 37.44
C SER A 2 11.64 -57.22 36.81
N SER A 3 12.16 -57.57 35.64
CA SER A 3 13.12 -56.78 34.88
C SER A 3 12.36 -55.77 34.03
N THR A 4 12.53 -54.51 34.38
CA THR A 4 12.03 -53.38 33.63
C THR A 4 13.05 -53.07 32.53
N ILE A 5 12.67 -53.25 31.28
CA ILE A 5 13.46 -52.85 30.08
C ILE A 5 13.18 -51.37 29.84
N ALA A 6 14.19 -50.53 30.12
CA ALA A 6 14.16 -49.12 29.79
C ALA A 6 14.50 -48.94 28.30
N TYR A 7 13.55 -48.55 27.50
CA TYR A 7 13.80 -48.06 26.13
C TYR A 7 14.31 -46.63 26.18
N SER A 8 15.62 -46.47 25.97
CA SER A 8 16.24 -45.19 25.69
C SER A 8 15.85 -44.76 24.28
N VAL A 9 14.88 -43.85 24.16
CA VAL A 9 14.61 -43.15 22.91
C VAL A 9 15.64 -42.03 22.80
N ALA A 10 16.63 -42.25 21.94
CA ALA A 10 17.54 -41.20 21.53
C ALA A 10 16.73 -40.10 20.80
N PRO A 11 16.92 -38.80 21.06
CA PRO A 11 16.33 -37.76 20.28
C PRO A 11 16.97 -37.78 18.90
N SER A 12 16.20 -38.21 17.89
CA SER A 12 16.55 -38.00 16.49
C SER A 12 16.56 -36.49 16.26
N SER A 13 17.77 -35.92 16.32
CA SER A 13 18.02 -34.59 15.76
C SER A 13 17.76 -34.65 14.27
N VAL A 14 16.55 -34.24 13.87
CA VAL A 14 16.25 -33.91 12.48
C VAL A 14 17.15 -32.71 12.16
N ILE A 15 18.31 -32.97 11.59
CA ILE A 15 19.12 -31.96 10.92
C ILE A 15 18.25 -31.51 9.74
N THR A 16 17.51 -30.45 9.90
CA THR A 16 16.82 -29.74 8.82
C THR A 16 17.93 -29.21 7.91
N GLU A 17 18.18 -29.91 6.81
CA GLU A 17 19.13 -29.45 5.80
C GLU A 17 18.66 -28.07 5.34
N VAL A 18 19.47 -27.05 5.61
CA VAL A 18 19.13 -25.66 5.28
C VAL A 18 19.22 -25.56 3.75
N VAL A 19 18.05 -25.57 3.11
CA VAL A 19 17.94 -25.45 1.65
C VAL A 19 18.18 -23.99 1.28
N PRO A 20 19.05 -23.69 0.31
CA PRO A 20 19.27 -22.31 -0.12
C PRO A 20 18.02 -21.71 -0.74
N CYS A 21 17.53 -20.65 -0.12
CA CYS A 21 16.42 -19.82 -0.60
C CYS A 21 16.95 -18.42 -0.90
N VAL A 22 16.58 -17.84 -2.01
CA VAL A 22 16.97 -16.50 -2.45
C VAL A 22 15.73 -15.67 -2.70
N SER A 23 15.70 -14.51 -2.07
CA SER A 23 14.64 -13.52 -2.24
C SER A 23 15.27 -12.21 -2.71
N ILE A 24 14.80 -11.70 -3.83
CA ILE A 24 15.26 -10.47 -4.44
C ILE A 24 14.08 -9.53 -4.59
N LEU A 25 14.25 -8.33 -4.10
CA LEU A 25 13.34 -7.22 -4.32
C LEU A 25 14.11 -6.09 -4.97
N MET A 26 13.64 -5.58 -6.11
CA MET A 26 14.34 -4.50 -6.80
C MET A 26 13.41 -3.60 -7.60
N PRO A 27 13.75 -2.29 -7.76
CA PRO A 27 13.07 -1.42 -8.71
C PRO A 27 13.23 -1.98 -10.13
N PHE A 28 12.11 -2.08 -10.86
CA PHE A 28 12.09 -2.57 -12.23
C PHE A 28 11.02 -1.81 -13.03
N GLU A 29 11.42 -0.68 -13.63
CA GLU A 29 10.56 0.21 -14.42
C GLU A 29 11.08 0.28 -15.87
N PRO A 30 10.89 -0.76 -16.70
CA PRO A 30 11.51 -0.84 -18.02
C PRO A 30 11.02 0.21 -19.02
N LYS A 31 9.88 0.87 -18.74
CA LYS A 31 9.37 1.98 -19.56
C LYS A 31 9.92 3.36 -19.16
N MET A 32 10.50 3.46 -17.97
CA MET A 32 10.98 4.73 -17.37
C MET A 32 12.50 4.76 -17.17
N THR A 33 13.15 3.62 -17.26
CA THR A 33 14.60 3.45 -17.01
C THR A 33 15.30 2.94 -18.28
N SER A 34 16.51 3.40 -18.54
CA SER A 34 17.28 2.90 -19.68
C SER A 34 17.62 1.41 -19.52
N LYS A 35 17.71 0.70 -20.65
CA LYS A 35 18.09 -0.73 -20.63
C LYS A 35 19.43 -0.94 -19.93
N THR A 36 20.39 -0.06 -20.20
CA THR A 36 21.74 -0.13 -19.60
C THR A 36 21.69 -0.02 -18.08
N GLU A 37 20.91 0.91 -17.55
CA GLU A 37 20.76 1.08 -16.10
C GLU A 37 20.05 -0.13 -15.45
N LEU A 38 19.03 -0.69 -16.11
CA LEU A 38 18.35 -1.90 -15.62
C LEU A 38 19.31 -3.10 -15.61
N HIS A 39 20.09 -3.29 -16.66
CA HIS A 39 21.09 -4.36 -16.70
C HIS A 39 22.14 -4.19 -15.61
N GLN A 40 22.63 -2.98 -15.36
CA GLN A 40 23.58 -2.72 -14.27
C GLN A 40 22.97 -3.09 -12.89
N LYS A 41 21.71 -2.74 -12.64
CA LYS A 41 21.02 -3.13 -11.40
C LYS A 41 20.88 -4.64 -11.27
N ILE A 42 20.50 -5.32 -12.35
CA ILE A 42 20.39 -6.79 -12.40
C ILE A 42 21.75 -7.45 -12.13
N ASP A 43 22.82 -6.96 -12.72
CA ASP A 43 24.18 -7.47 -12.53
C ASP A 43 24.68 -7.28 -11.10
N ILE A 44 24.37 -6.15 -10.47
CA ILE A 44 24.68 -5.91 -9.05
C ILE A 44 23.96 -6.92 -8.18
N VAL A 45 22.67 -7.14 -8.39
CA VAL A 45 21.87 -8.09 -7.63
C VAL A 45 22.38 -9.52 -7.82
N ALA A 46 22.66 -9.93 -9.06
CA ALA A 46 23.20 -11.27 -9.36
C ALA A 46 24.54 -11.52 -8.65
N ARG A 47 25.45 -10.54 -8.67
CA ARG A 47 26.74 -10.62 -7.96
C ARG A 47 26.57 -10.69 -6.45
N THR A 48 25.67 -9.89 -5.89
CA THR A 48 25.37 -9.92 -4.45
C THR A 48 24.85 -11.28 -4.02
N VAL A 49 23.91 -11.87 -4.78
CA VAL A 49 23.39 -13.20 -4.51
C VAL A 49 24.51 -14.26 -4.60
N GLY A 50 25.34 -14.18 -5.63
CA GLY A 50 26.47 -15.13 -5.80
C GLY A 50 27.44 -15.09 -4.64
N SER A 51 27.82 -13.90 -4.17
CA SER A 51 28.73 -13.75 -3.00
C SER A 51 28.09 -14.27 -1.71
N GLU A 52 26.82 -13.97 -1.44
CA GLU A 52 26.12 -14.44 -0.24
C GLU A 52 25.91 -15.96 -0.23
N LEU A 53 25.60 -16.55 -1.39
CA LEU A 53 25.47 -18.01 -1.52
C LEU A 53 26.79 -18.71 -1.26
N SER A 54 27.89 -18.22 -1.85
CA SER A 54 29.22 -18.79 -1.70
C SER A 54 29.74 -18.78 -0.26
N LEU A 55 29.28 -17.81 0.55
CA LEU A 55 29.63 -17.71 1.97
C LEU A 55 28.88 -18.70 2.86
N ARG A 56 27.70 -19.15 2.46
CA ARG A 56 26.76 -19.87 3.34
C ARG A 56 26.48 -21.31 2.92
N PHE A 57 26.67 -21.64 1.66
CA PHE A 57 26.26 -22.93 1.07
C PHE A 57 27.40 -23.59 0.30
N SER A 58 27.25 -24.89 0.03
CA SER A 58 28.21 -25.63 -0.76
C SER A 58 28.28 -25.12 -2.21
N PRO A 59 29.38 -25.31 -2.93
CA PRO A 59 29.51 -24.92 -4.33
C PRO A 59 28.40 -25.50 -5.22
N GLU A 60 28.04 -26.76 -5.04
CA GLU A 60 27.02 -27.45 -5.83
C GLU A 60 25.63 -26.81 -5.63
N GLN A 61 25.25 -26.52 -4.37
CA GLN A 61 24.00 -25.87 -4.02
C GLN A 61 23.94 -24.44 -4.57
N SER A 62 25.05 -23.72 -4.47
CA SER A 62 25.19 -22.34 -4.96
C SER A 62 25.07 -22.25 -6.48
N GLU A 63 25.74 -23.14 -7.20
CA GLU A 63 25.67 -23.18 -8.68
C GLU A 63 24.27 -23.48 -9.20
N GLU A 64 23.54 -24.38 -8.55
CA GLU A 64 22.16 -24.70 -8.95
C GLU A 64 21.28 -23.45 -8.85
N ILE A 65 21.34 -22.74 -7.72
CA ILE A 65 20.54 -21.51 -7.50
C ILE A 65 20.96 -20.40 -8.44
N ILE A 66 22.27 -20.18 -8.64
CA ILE A 66 22.79 -19.16 -9.56
C ILE A 66 22.32 -19.44 -11.00
N ARG A 67 22.33 -20.70 -11.45
CA ARG A 67 21.83 -21.09 -12.78
C ARG A 67 20.36 -20.76 -12.94
N ARG A 68 19.53 -21.06 -11.93
CA ARG A 68 18.10 -20.70 -11.91
C ARG A 68 17.89 -19.19 -11.90
N LEU A 69 18.63 -18.48 -11.07
CA LEU A 69 18.58 -17.01 -11.00
C LEU A 69 18.85 -16.39 -12.38
N ASN A 70 19.95 -16.80 -13.04
CA ASN A 70 20.30 -16.25 -14.34
C ASN A 70 19.23 -16.54 -15.40
N ARG A 71 18.58 -17.70 -15.35
CA ARG A 71 17.43 -18.02 -16.22
C ARG A 71 16.26 -17.07 -15.97
N VAL A 72 15.89 -16.85 -14.70
CA VAL A 72 14.80 -15.94 -14.33
C VAL A 72 15.13 -14.51 -14.73
N LEU A 73 16.33 -14.02 -14.44
CA LEU A 73 16.75 -12.66 -14.79
C LEU A 73 16.76 -12.41 -16.30
N SER A 74 17.13 -13.39 -17.10
CA SER A 74 17.08 -13.29 -18.57
C SER A 74 15.65 -13.38 -19.14
N SER A 75 14.70 -13.95 -18.41
CA SER A 75 13.29 -14.10 -18.83
C SER A 75 12.38 -12.98 -18.32
N LEU A 76 12.91 -11.94 -17.66
CA LEU A 76 12.10 -10.83 -17.13
C LEU A 76 11.29 -10.12 -18.23
N ASN A 77 10.05 -9.79 -17.91
CA ASN A 77 9.15 -9.11 -18.84
C ASN A 77 9.43 -7.59 -18.91
N TYR A 78 10.19 -7.16 -19.92
CA TYR A 78 10.47 -5.74 -20.19
C TYR A 78 9.29 -4.94 -20.78
N LEU A 79 8.16 -5.61 -21.07
CA LEU A 79 6.94 -4.94 -21.56
C LEU A 79 6.01 -4.49 -20.42
N THR A 80 6.30 -4.90 -19.20
CA THR A 80 5.50 -4.52 -18.02
C THR A 80 5.51 -3.01 -17.77
N TYR A 81 4.39 -2.49 -17.25
CA TYR A 81 4.27 -1.12 -16.72
C TYR A 81 4.45 -1.08 -15.20
N LYS A 82 4.72 -2.23 -14.57
CA LYS A 82 4.93 -2.33 -13.13
C LYS A 82 6.24 -1.63 -12.72
N ARG A 83 6.36 -1.32 -11.42
CA ARG A 83 7.42 -0.45 -10.87
C ARG A 83 8.55 -1.21 -10.20
N SER A 84 8.28 -2.45 -9.81
CA SER A 84 9.27 -3.30 -9.18
C SER A 84 9.04 -4.76 -9.48
N VAL A 85 10.05 -5.57 -9.23
CA VAL A 85 10.00 -7.02 -9.33
C VAL A 85 10.47 -7.65 -8.02
N ALA A 86 9.72 -8.66 -7.58
CA ALA A 86 10.11 -9.57 -6.52
C ALA A 86 10.38 -10.94 -7.11
N ILE A 87 11.54 -11.52 -6.83
CA ILE A 87 11.99 -12.80 -7.39
C ILE A 87 12.31 -13.75 -6.23
N PHE A 88 11.76 -14.95 -6.30
CA PHE A 88 11.93 -15.99 -5.29
C PHE A 88 12.43 -17.27 -5.94
N ILE A 89 13.57 -17.74 -5.45
CA ILE A 89 14.23 -18.91 -5.99
C ILE A 89 14.63 -19.82 -4.84
N SER A 90 14.24 -21.09 -4.95
CA SER A 90 14.72 -22.18 -4.13
C SER A 90 15.03 -23.38 -5.03
N ARG A 91 15.45 -24.50 -4.44
CA ARG A 91 15.68 -25.74 -5.18
C ARG A 91 14.42 -26.25 -5.90
N SER A 92 13.24 -26.02 -5.32
CA SER A 92 11.95 -26.49 -5.84
C SER A 92 11.09 -25.41 -6.48
N THR A 93 11.48 -24.14 -6.37
CA THR A 93 10.59 -23.02 -6.69
C THR A 93 11.30 -21.91 -7.43
N GLU A 94 10.62 -21.37 -8.42
CA GLU A 94 10.95 -20.13 -9.12
C GLU A 94 9.66 -19.31 -9.24
N ARG A 95 9.61 -18.09 -8.66
CA ARG A 95 8.49 -17.18 -8.81
C ARG A 95 8.96 -15.76 -9.06
N VAL A 96 8.20 -15.04 -9.88
CA VAL A 96 8.44 -13.64 -10.22
C VAL A 96 7.12 -12.90 -10.10
N TYR A 97 7.11 -11.85 -9.26
CA TYR A 97 5.97 -10.96 -9.10
C TYR A 97 6.34 -9.56 -9.58
N TYR A 98 5.49 -8.98 -10.42
CA TYR A 98 5.61 -7.59 -10.85
C TYR A 98 4.64 -6.74 -10.04
N LEU A 99 5.20 -5.76 -9.31
CA LEU A 99 4.47 -4.99 -8.30
C LEU A 99 4.31 -3.53 -8.74
N ASP A 100 3.18 -2.93 -8.42
CA ASP A 100 2.92 -1.50 -8.68
C ASP A 100 3.59 -0.58 -7.65
N LEU A 101 4.07 -1.13 -6.56
CA LEU A 101 4.78 -0.40 -5.51
C LEU A 101 6.26 -0.19 -5.85
N ARG A 102 6.82 0.92 -5.40
CA ARG A 102 8.27 1.17 -5.47
C ARG A 102 8.95 0.62 -4.23
N VAL A 103 10.08 -0.01 -4.44
CA VAL A 103 10.85 -0.67 -3.39
C VAL A 103 12.31 -0.26 -3.44
N LYS A 104 13.02 -0.46 -2.32
CA LYS A 104 14.49 -0.44 -2.29
C LYS A 104 15.02 -1.81 -2.70
N ILE A 105 16.24 -1.84 -3.23
CA ILE A 105 16.93 -3.12 -3.50
C ILE A 105 17.16 -3.83 -2.17
N LYS A 106 16.66 -5.07 -2.08
CA LYS A 106 16.88 -5.97 -0.96
C LYS A 106 17.17 -7.37 -1.50
N VAL A 107 18.23 -7.99 -1.01
CA VAL A 107 18.60 -9.37 -1.31
C VAL A 107 18.69 -10.11 0.01
N VAL A 108 18.01 -11.26 0.11
CA VAL A 108 18.06 -12.13 1.29
C VAL A 108 18.38 -13.55 0.83
N VAL A 109 19.36 -14.18 1.45
CA VAL A 109 19.82 -15.53 1.14
C VAL A 109 19.79 -16.38 2.40
N GLY A 110 19.20 -17.57 2.31
CA GLY A 110 19.25 -18.59 3.37
C GLY A 110 18.11 -18.57 4.39
N ASN A 111 17.21 -17.60 4.32
CA ASN A 111 16.03 -17.55 5.20
C ASN A 111 14.76 -17.77 4.41
N PRO A 112 13.70 -18.33 5.04
CA PRO A 112 12.38 -18.31 4.44
C PRO A 112 12.02 -16.88 4.06
N PHE A 113 11.29 -16.77 2.97
CA PHE A 113 10.92 -15.49 2.42
C PHE A 113 9.68 -14.94 3.13
N HIS A 114 9.73 -13.64 3.48
CA HIS A 114 8.61 -12.91 4.03
C HIS A 114 8.14 -11.84 3.04
N LEU A 115 6.94 -12.01 2.49
CA LEU A 115 6.30 -11.01 1.62
C LEU A 115 6.02 -9.70 2.35
N SER A 116 5.76 -9.78 3.64
CA SER A 116 5.66 -8.65 4.54
C SER A 116 6.87 -7.72 4.48
N ASP A 117 8.07 -8.31 4.37
CA ASP A 117 9.30 -7.54 4.19
C ASP A 117 9.32 -6.74 2.88
N VAL A 118 8.68 -7.25 1.83
CA VAL A 118 8.53 -6.55 0.55
C VAL A 118 7.68 -5.30 0.74
N VAL A 119 6.53 -5.47 1.36
CA VAL A 119 5.59 -4.37 1.58
C VAL A 119 6.18 -3.31 2.52
N ARG A 120 6.87 -3.73 3.58
CA ARG A 120 7.56 -2.82 4.52
C ARG A 120 8.70 -2.03 3.86
N ASN A 121 9.32 -2.56 2.79
CA ASN A 121 10.34 -1.85 2.02
C ASN A 121 9.76 -0.97 0.89
N LYS A 122 8.43 -0.83 0.82
CA LYS A 122 7.73 0.11 -0.07
C LYS A 122 8.29 1.52 0.13
N VAL A 123 8.69 2.16 -0.94
CA VAL A 123 9.11 3.56 -0.89
C VAL A 123 7.85 4.42 -0.85
N GLU A 124 7.53 4.93 0.30
CA GLU A 124 6.43 5.86 0.46
C GLU A 124 6.76 7.20 -0.21
N ARG A 125 5.90 7.61 -1.12
CA ARG A 125 5.86 8.97 -1.62
C ARG A 125 4.90 9.72 -0.73
N HIS A 126 5.38 10.71 0.01
CA HIS A 126 4.54 11.58 0.83
C HIS A 126 3.73 12.53 -0.06
N GLU A 127 2.98 11.96 -1.04
CA GLU A 127 2.21 12.73 -2.02
C GLU A 127 0.83 13.07 -1.45
N PHE A 128 0.46 14.33 -1.55
CA PHE A 128 -0.82 14.84 -1.08
C PHE A 128 -1.37 15.91 -2.04
N LEU A 129 -2.66 16.18 -1.91
CA LEU A 129 -3.32 17.31 -2.54
C LEU A 129 -3.69 18.36 -1.49
N ALA A 130 -3.66 19.62 -1.88
CA ALA A 130 -4.18 20.73 -1.08
C ALA A 130 -5.18 21.52 -1.92
N LEU A 131 -6.44 21.55 -1.47
CA LEU A 131 -7.50 22.36 -2.04
C LEU A 131 -7.62 23.66 -1.26
N VAL A 132 -7.34 24.76 -1.90
CA VAL A 132 -7.53 26.11 -1.33
C VAL A 132 -8.88 26.63 -1.74
N LEU A 133 -9.71 27.00 -0.77
CA LEU A 133 -11.04 27.54 -0.93
C LEU A 133 -11.08 29.01 -0.48
N ASN A 134 -11.48 29.88 -1.39
CA ASN A 134 -11.78 31.29 -1.11
C ASN A 134 -13.18 31.60 -1.61
N GLU A 135 -13.81 32.68 -1.15
CA GLU A 135 -15.14 33.09 -1.58
C GLU A 135 -15.21 33.46 -3.08
N LYS A 136 -14.06 33.76 -3.68
CA LYS A 136 -13.96 34.23 -5.09
C LYS A 136 -13.25 33.26 -6.01
N TRP A 137 -12.42 32.37 -5.48
CA TRP A 137 -11.58 31.46 -6.28
C TRP A 137 -11.23 30.18 -5.54
N THR A 138 -10.88 29.15 -6.29
CA THR A 138 -10.28 27.92 -5.76
C THR A 138 -9.00 27.59 -6.51
N LYS A 139 -8.08 26.90 -5.83
CA LYS A 139 -6.88 26.33 -6.44
C LYS A 139 -6.53 25.00 -5.82
N ILE A 140 -5.98 24.11 -6.65
CA ILE A 140 -5.47 22.81 -6.19
C ILE A 140 -3.95 22.79 -6.34
N TYR A 141 -3.30 22.20 -5.35
CA TYR A 141 -1.88 22.00 -5.31
C TYR A 141 -1.58 20.52 -5.12
N HIS A 142 -0.54 20.06 -5.80
CA HIS A 142 0.09 18.78 -5.52
C HIS A 142 1.36 19.02 -4.73
N GLY A 143 1.54 18.27 -3.66
CA GLY A 143 2.71 18.36 -2.81
C GLY A 143 3.31 17.00 -2.50
N ASN A 144 4.58 17.06 -2.10
CA ASN A 144 5.30 15.94 -1.50
C ASN A 144 6.07 16.43 -0.27
N ALA A 145 6.90 15.58 0.35
CA ALA A 145 7.66 15.92 1.56
C ALA A 145 8.55 17.18 1.43
N THR A 146 8.85 17.66 0.22
CA THR A 146 9.85 18.73 -0.02
C THR A 146 9.30 19.91 -0.81
N LYS A 147 8.27 19.71 -1.62
CA LYS A 147 7.79 20.72 -2.57
C LYS A 147 6.28 20.68 -2.72
N VAL A 148 5.70 21.87 -2.85
CA VAL A 148 4.30 22.07 -3.26
C VAL A 148 4.31 22.83 -4.58
N SER A 149 3.49 22.40 -5.53
CA SER A 149 3.33 23.04 -6.83
C SER A 149 1.87 23.16 -7.22
N SER A 150 1.52 24.24 -7.89
CA SER A 150 0.17 24.43 -8.39
C SER A 150 -0.17 23.36 -9.42
N LEU A 151 -1.34 22.76 -9.29
CA LEU A 151 -1.86 21.76 -10.22
C LEU A 151 -2.84 22.45 -11.16
N VAL A 152 -2.57 22.38 -12.45
CA VAL A 152 -3.56 22.78 -13.47
C VAL A 152 -4.62 21.68 -13.55
N SER A 153 -5.84 21.99 -13.17
CA SER A 153 -6.97 21.04 -13.14
C SER A 153 -8.20 21.69 -13.75
N ASN A 154 -9.21 20.87 -14.07
CA ASN A 154 -10.51 21.34 -14.53
C ASN A 154 -11.39 21.90 -13.40
N VAL A 155 -10.86 22.04 -12.19
CA VAL A 155 -11.57 22.67 -11.08
C VAL A 155 -11.69 24.16 -11.39
N ALA A 156 -12.91 24.68 -11.34
CA ALA A 156 -13.20 26.09 -11.63
C ALA A 156 -12.34 27.01 -10.74
N GLU A 157 -11.57 27.90 -11.35
CA GLU A 157 -10.67 28.79 -10.60
C GLU A 157 -11.43 29.98 -10.01
N HIS A 158 -12.47 30.46 -10.67
CA HIS A 158 -13.22 31.64 -10.22
C HIS A 158 -14.74 31.40 -10.13
N VAL A 159 -15.35 31.99 -9.11
CA VAL A 159 -16.81 31.91 -8.88
C VAL A 159 -17.60 32.51 -10.04
N TYR A 160 -17.04 33.51 -10.74
CA TYR A 160 -17.70 34.21 -11.83
C TYR A 160 -17.66 33.47 -13.17
N ASP A 161 -16.75 32.51 -13.33
CA ASP A 161 -16.64 31.72 -14.56
C ASP A 161 -17.74 30.66 -14.70
N TYR A 162 -18.54 30.48 -13.64
CA TYR A 162 -19.59 29.47 -13.56
C TYR A 162 -20.96 30.12 -13.30
N ALA A 163 -21.70 30.32 -14.34
CA ALA A 163 -23.11 30.66 -14.27
C ALA A 163 -23.97 29.70 -15.11
N PRO A 164 -24.13 28.42 -14.72
CA PRO A 164 -25.14 27.58 -15.37
C PRO A 164 -26.52 27.90 -14.76
N GLU A 165 -27.50 28.05 -15.64
CA GLU A 165 -28.87 28.48 -15.35
C GLU A 165 -29.70 27.45 -14.58
N SER A 166 -29.22 26.25 -14.27
CA SER A 166 -30.03 25.18 -13.69
C SER A 166 -29.32 24.37 -12.62
N CYS A 167 -29.47 24.77 -11.36
CA CYS A 167 -29.28 23.89 -10.22
C CYS A 167 -30.49 24.01 -9.28
N GLU A 168 -31.44 23.05 -9.38
CA GLU A 168 -32.70 23.05 -8.62
C GLU A 168 -32.53 22.82 -7.10
N SER A 169 -31.31 22.46 -6.62
CA SER A 169 -31.07 22.11 -5.22
C SER A 169 -30.51 23.24 -4.34
N CYS A 170 -30.26 24.42 -4.90
CA CYS A 170 -29.68 25.55 -4.15
C CYS A 170 -30.76 26.59 -3.78
N ASN A 171 -31.59 26.27 -2.78
CA ASN A 171 -32.62 27.18 -2.22
C ASN A 171 -32.04 28.13 -1.17
N SER A 172 -31.16 29.06 -1.52
CA SER A 172 -30.78 30.14 -0.61
C SER A 172 -31.41 31.47 -1.05
N LYS A 173 -32.00 32.19 -0.10
CA LYS A 173 -32.71 33.44 -0.31
C LYS A 173 -31.83 34.63 -0.68
N ASP A 174 -30.50 34.49 -0.54
CA ASP A 174 -29.48 35.46 -0.94
C ASP A 174 -28.74 35.00 -2.20
N GLU A 175 -28.77 35.81 -3.27
CA GLU A 175 -28.10 35.50 -4.55
C GLU A 175 -26.63 35.17 -4.42
N ASP A 176 -25.86 35.91 -3.56
CA ASP A 176 -24.45 35.66 -3.39
C ASP A 176 -24.16 34.36 -2.63
N THR A 177 -25.02 34.00 -1.68
CA THR A 177 -24.93 32.75 -0.93
C THR A 177 -25.22 31.55 -1.84
N GLY A 178 -26.22 31.64 -2.68
CA GLY A 178 -26.57 30.59 -3.65
C GLY A 178 -25.52 30.42 -4.75
N ARG A 179 -24.86 31.51 -5.13
CA ARG A 179 -23.78 31.48 -6.12
C ARG A 179 -22.52 30.77 -5.57
N LEU A 180 -22.15 31.03 -4.30
CA LEU A 180 -21.04 30.36 -3.63
C LEU A 180 -21.32 28.86 -3.44
N ASP A 181 -22.53 28.45 -3.03
CA ASP A 181 -22.86 27.05 -2.84
C ASP A 181 -22.82 26.26 -4.15
N ARG A 182 -23.30 26.86 -5.25
CA ARG A 182 -23.17 26.30 -6.61
C ARG A 182 -21.68 26.10 -6.99
N PHE A 183 -20.87 27.11 -6.78
CA PHE A 183 -19.42 27.03 -7.06
C PHE A 183 -18.74 25.93 -6.25
N LEU A 184 -19.05 25.79 -4.97
CA LEU A 184 -18.52 24.72 -4.12
C LEU A 184 -19.00 23.33 -4.56
N TYR A 185 -20.25 23.23 -5.07
CA TYR A 185 -20.76 21.98 -5.63
C TYR A 185 -19.94 21.55 -6.85
N TYR A 186 -19.73 22.44 -7.84
CA TYR A 186 -18.90 22.13 -9.01
C TYR A 186 -17.44 21.85 -8.64
N THR A 187 -16.91 22.56 -7.64
CA THR A 187 -15.58 22.26 -7.11
C THR A 187 -15.52 20.82 -6.59
N ASN A 188 -16.55 20.36 -5.88
CA ASN A 188 -16.61 18.98 -5.38
C ASN A 188 -16.73 17.94 -6.51
N GLU A 189 -17.53 18.19 -7.53
CA GLU A 189 -17.68 17.29 -8.69
C GLU A 189 -16.36 17.11 -9.44
N ASN A 190 -15.68 18.22 -9.75
CA ASN A 190 -14.39 18.17 -10.43
C ASN A 190 -13.29 17.56 -9.54
N LEU A 191 -13.36 17.80 -8.23
CA LEU A 191 -12.48 17.16 -7.25
C LEU A 191 -12.66 15.64 -7.24
N SER A 192 -13.91 15.16 -7.39
CA SER A 192 -14.20 13.72 -7.47
C SER A 192 -13.51 13.06 -8.66
N MET A 193 -13.52 13.72 -9.83
CA MET A 193 -12.80 13.23 -11.02
C MET A 193 -11.29 13.19 -10.78
N LEU A 194 -10.74 14.23 -10.18
CA LEU A 194 -9.31 14.30 -9.87
C LEU A 194 -8.90 13.20 -8.88
N LEU A 195 -9.66 13.01 -7.81
CA LEU A 195 -9.38 12.02 -6.78
C LEU A 195 -9.57 10.58 -7.26
N SER A 196 -10.39 10.35 -8.28
CA SER A 196 -10.51 9.06 -8.95
C SER A 196 -9.22 8.69 -9.71
N ALA A 197 -8.57 9.69 -10.32
CA ALA A 197 -7.28 9.50 -11.01
C ALA A 197 -6.07 9.51 -10.05
N TYR A 198 -6.15 10.32 -9.02
CA TYR A 198 -5.07 10.55 -8.04
C TYR A 198 -5.62 10.43 -6.61
N PRO A 199 -5.80 9.21 -6.08
CA PRO A 199 -6.43 8.97 -4.78
C PRO A 199 -5.46 9.30 -3.61
N PHE A 200 -4.95 10.53 -3.59
CA PHE A 200 -4.06 11.03 -2.55
C PHE A 200 -4.82 11.59 -1.34
N PRO A 201 -4.16 11.66 -0.16
CA PRO A 201 -4.65 12.43 0.97
C PRO A 201 -4.88 13.88 0.59
N LEU A 202 -6.00 14.47 1.02
CA LEU A 202 -6.41 15.82 0.69
C LEU A 202 -6.45 16.71 1.93
N PHE A 203 -5.76 17.85 1.89
CA PHE A 203 -5.93 18.95 2.84
C PHE A 203 -6.85 20.01 2.23
N VAL A 204 -7.80 20.50 3.02
CA VAL A 204 -8.70 21.60 2.61
C VAL A 204 -8.35 22.85 3.41
N ILE A 205 -8.00 23.93 2.70
CA ILE A 205 -7.51 25.19 3.28
C ILE A 205 -8.50 26.30 2.96
N GLY A 206 -8.88 27.10 3.93
CA GLY A 206 -9.77 28.24 3.72
C GLY A 206 -10.24 28.86 5.04
N THR A 207 -11.13 29.86 4.96
CA THR A 207 -11.74 30.42 6.18
C THR A 207 -12.69 29.39 6.80
N GLN A 208 -12.89 29.46 8.11
CA GLN A 208 -13.79 28.56 8.84
C GLN A 208 -15.21 28.56 8.25
N LYS A 209 -15.68 29.72 7.75
CA LYS A 209 -16.99 29.88 7.11
C LYS A 209 -17.09 29.03 5.83
N ILE A 210 -16.11 29.12 4.94
CA ILE A 210 -16.15 28.40 3.66
C ILE A 210 -15.91 26.91 3.85
N ILE A 211 -15.01 26.51 4.75
CA ILE A 211 -14.76 25.12 5.13
C ILE A 211 -16.06 24.48 5.66
N SER A 212 -16.79 25.17 6.54
CA SER A 212 -18.04 24.65 7.10
C SER A 212 -19.14 24.46 6.05
N ARG A 213 -19.18 25.31 5.02
CA ARG A 213 -20.08 25.15 3.87
C ARG A 213 -19.64 23.97 3.00
N PHE A 214 -18.37 23.93 2.63
CA PHE A 214 -17.82 22.86 1.81
C PHE A 214 -18.02 21.48 2.44
N ARG A 215 -17.83 21.34 3.77
CA ARG A 215 -18.10 20.09 4.50
C ARG A 215 -19.51 19.52 4.34
N LYS A 216 -20.51 20.38 4.13
CA LYS A 216 -21.91 19.95 3.94
C LYS A 216 -22.15 19.39 2.53
N ILE A 217 -21.43 19.94 1.55
CA ILE A 217 -21.59 19.63 0.12
C ILE A 217 -20.66 18.46 -0.28
N CYS A 218 -19.46 18.38 0.34
CA CYS A 218 -18.42 17.48 -0.07
C CYS A 218 -18.80 16.00 0.07
N THR A 219 -18.66 15.26 -1.01
CA THR A 219 -18.84 13.80 -1.11
C THR A 219 -17.52 13.06 -0.88
N ASN A 220 -16.36 13.71 -1.14
CA ASN A 220 -15.02 13.11 -1.10
C ASN A 220 -14.41 13.06 0.32
N LYS A 221 -15.21 12.81 1.34
CA LYS A 221 -14.77 12.84 2.75
C LYS A 221 -13.70 11.80 3.06
N THR A 222 -13.70 10.71 2.34
CA THR A 222 -12.72 9.61 2.48
C THR A 222 -11.28 10.06 2.23
N ASN A 223 -11.08 11.00 1.30
CA ASN A 223 -9.75 11.50 0.95
C ASN A 223 -9.28 12.63 1.87
N ILE A 224 -10.19 13.32 2.57
CA ILE A 224 -9.84 14.47 3.40
C ILE A 224 -9.19 14.02 4.70
N VAL A 225 -7.93 14.41 4.90
CA VAL A 225 -7.13 14.10 6.10
C VAL A 225 -6.98 15.29 7.02
N GLY A 226 -7.27 16.52 6.56
CA GLY A 226 -7.19 17.69 7.39
C GLY A 226 -7.87 18.92 6.81
N TYR A 227 -8.28 19.81 7.73
CA TYR A 227 -8.81 21.12 7.40
C TYR A 227 -7.93 22.17 8.07
N ILE A 228 -7.41 23.11 7.27
CA ILE A 228 -6.51 24.16 7.72
C ILE A 228 -7.23 25.50 7.62
N SER A 229 -7.49 26.14 8.76
CA SER A 229 -8.14 27.46 8.76
C SER A 229 -7.12 28.54 8.46
N ALA A 230 -7.28 29.20 7.30
CA ALA A 230 -6.44 30.31 6.88
C ALA A 230 -7.25 31.30 6.03
N ASN A 231 -6.98 32.59 6.22
CA ASN A 231 -7.53 33.63 5.34
C ASN A 231 -6.47 34.00 4.30
N LEU A 232 -6.63 33.53 3.09
CA LEU A 232 -5.67 33.70 2.01
C LEU A 232 -6.18 34.71 0.99
N THR A 233 -5.44 35.82 0.87
CA THR A 233 -5.64 36.81 -0.20
C THR A 233 -4.94 36.40 -1.50
N SER A 234 -3.84 35.63 -1.36
CA SER A 234 -3.11 35.02 -2.47
C SER A 234 -2.71 33.60 -2.10
N ALA A 235 -2.54 32.75 -3.12
CA ALA A 235 -2.18 31.35 -2.96
C ALA A 235 -0.88 31.07 -3.72
N SER A 236 0.25 31.59 -3.22
CA SER A 236 1.56 31.20 -3.74
C SER A 236 1.94 29.81 -3.21
N GLU A 237 2.73 29.07 -4.00
CA GLU A 237 3.23 27.74 -3.62
C GLU A 237 3.96 27.75 -2.27
N THR A 238 4.72 28.82 -2.02
CA THR A 238 5.47 29.02 -0.77
C THR A 238 4.56 29.16 0.44
N VAL A 239 3.48 29.97 0.32
CA VAL A 239 2.51 30.17 1.39
C VAL A 239 1.74 28.87 1.68
N ILE A 240 1.28 28.17 0.64
CA ILE A 240 0.59 26.91 0.82
C ILE A 240 1.52 25.84 1.42
N GLY A 241 2.77 25.80 0.97
CA GLY A 241 3.80 24.93 1.54
C GLY A 241 3.97 25.18 3.04
N SER A 242 4.13 26.43 3.46
CA SER A 242 4.30 26.76 4.88
C SER A 242 3.12 26.38 5.77
N LEU A 243 1.90 26.37 5.21
CA LEU A 243 0.69 25.98 5.94
C LEU A 243 0.54 24.45 6.04
N VAL A 244 0.90 23.71 5.00
CA VAL A 244 0.67 22.26 4.93
C VAL A 244 1.83 21.47 5.50
N MET A 245 3.08 21.90 5.31
CA MET A 245 4.27 21.16 5.75
C MET A 245 4.28 20.77 7.24
N PRO A 246 3.82 21.59 8.19
CA PRO A 246 3.72 21.15 9.58
C PRO A 246 2.81 19.94 9.79
N HIS A 247 1.74 19.80 8.99
CA HIS A 247 0.81 18.68 9.06
C HIS A 247 1.38 17.43 8.38
N VAL A 248 2.21 17.59 7.37
CA VAL A 248 2.86 16.51 6.61
C VAL A 248 4.14 16.03 7.29
N ALA A 249 4.71 16.82 8.20
CA ALA A 249 5.95 16.47 8.93
C ALA A 249 5.86 15.10 9.63
N ASN A 250 4.69 14.75 10.15
CA ASN A 250 4.41 13.40 10.63
C ASN A 250 3.53 12.64 9.62
N TRP A 251 4.16 12.09 8.59
CA TRP A 251 3.46 11.39 7.52
C TRP A 251 2.71 10.15 8.01
N SER A 252 3.20 9.46 9.04
CA SER A 252 2.50 8.31 9.61
C SER A 252 1.08 8.65 10.05
N LEU A 253 0.87 9.78 10.71
CA LEU A 253 -0.45 10.24 11.12
C LEU A 253 -1.35 10.58 9.92
N VAL A 254 -0.80 11.21 8.88
CA VAL A 254 -1.56 11.52 7.65
C VAL A 254 -2.03 10.24 6.98
N LYS A 255 -1.12 9.27 6.85
CA LYS A 255 -1.40 7.95 6.28
C LYS A 255 -2.44 7.20 7.11
N GLU A 256 -2.29 7.17 8.41
CA GLU A 256 -3.20 6.51 9.33
C GLU A 256 -4.61 7.10 9.21
N HIS A 257 -4.79 8.42 9.30
CA HIS A 257 -6.07 9.09 9.07
C HIS A 257 -6.68 8.73 7.71
N PHE A 258 -5.88 8.69 6.67
CA PHE A 258 -6.33 8.36 5.33
C PHE A 258 -6.82 6.90 5.23
N LEU A 259 -6.09 5.97 5.83
CA LEU A 259 -6.47 4.56 5.88
C LEU A 259 -7.75 4.34 6.70
N PHE A 260 -7.89 4.99 7.86
CA PHE A 260 -9.08 4.91 8.69
C PHE A 260 -10.32 5.47 7.99
N ASN A 261 -10.20 6.58 7.28
CA ASN A 261 -11.30 7.11 6.47
C ASN A 261 -11.77 6.09 5.42
N LYS A 262 -10.84 5.38 4.77
CA LYS A 262 -11.16 4.30 3.82
C LYS A 262 -11.84 3.12 4.51
N LEU A 263 -11.34 2.67 5.66
CA LEU A 263 -11.94 1.59 6.45
C LEU A 263 -13.38 1.92 6.86
N HIS A 264 -13.59 3.13 7.38
CA HIS A 264 -14.90 3.58 7.83
C HIS A 264 -15.92 3.71 6.68
N THR A 265 -15.46 4.14 5.50
CA THR A 265 -16.30 4.17 4.30
C THR A 265 -16.65 2.75 3.85
N ALA A 266 -15.66 1.88 3.73
CA ALA A 266 -15.86 0.48 3.35
C ALA A 266 -16.77 -0.29 4.34
N GLN A 267 -16.69 0.03 5.62
CA GLN A 267 -17.58 -0.53 6.64
C GLN A 267 -19.03 -0.13 6.42
N LYS A 268 -19.29 1.16 6.13
CA LYS A 268 -20.64 1.67 5.82
C LYS A 268 -21.22 1.06 4.56
N GLU A 269 -20.39 0.79 3.57
CA GLU A 269 -20.77 0.20 2.29
C GLU A 269 -20.84 -1.34 2.33
N GLY A 270 -20.54 -1.96 3.48
CA GLY A 270 -20.54 -3.42 3.61
C GLY A 270 -19.41 -4.12 2.85
N GLN A 271 -18.36 -3.37 2.49
CA GLN A 271 -17.21 -3.86 1.71
C GLN A 271 -16.01 -4.26 2.59
N LEU A 272 -16.15 -4.24 3.90
CA LEU A 272 -15.09 -4.54 4.83
C LEU A 272 -15.16 -5.99 5.31
N ALA A 273 -14.03 -6.70 5.28
CA ALA A 273 -13.83 -7.96 5.98
C ALA A 273 -12.83 -7.72 7.12
N THR A 274 -13.11 -8.24 8.32
CA THR A 274 -12.26 -8.06 9.51
C THR A 274 -11.94 -9.40 10.16
N GLY A 275 -10.76 -9.47 10.79
CA GLY A 275 -10.26 -10.69 11.36
C GLY A 275 -9.80 -11.71 10.32
N ILE A 276 -8.81 -12.52 10.68
CA ILE A 276 -8.06 -13.38 9.74
C ILE A 276 -8.97 -14.34 8.94
N GLY A 277 -10.02 -14.88 9.54
CA GLY A 277 -10.90 -15.85 8.89
C GLY A 277 -11.74 -15.26 7.75
N GLU A 278 -12.32 -14.06 7.94
CA GLU A 278 -13.10 -13.38 6.89
C GLU A 278 -12.21 -12.78 5.81
N VAL A 279 -11.10 -12.18 6.24
CA VAL A 279 -10.08 -11.63 5.35
C VAL A 279 -9.52 -12.72 4.44
N TRP A 280 -9.20 -13.90 4.98
CA TRP A 280 -8.75 -15.04 4.18
C TRP A 280 -9.78 -15.51 3.14
N LYS A 281 -11.05 -15.61 3.53
CA LYS A 281 -12.13 -15.97 2.61
C LYS A 281 -12.26 -14.97 1.46
N ALA A 282 -12.21 -13.67 1.79
CA ALA A 282 -12.30 -12.61 0.78
C ALA A 282 -11.08 -12.59 -0.16
N ALA A 283 -9.87 -12.67 0.36
CA ALA A 283 -8.64 -12.74 -0.42
C ALA A 283 -8.61 -13.99 -1.33
N SER A 284 -9.07 -15.14 -0.84
CA SER A 284 -9.13 -16.37 -1.64
C SER A 284 -10.12 -16.29 -2.81
N ARG A 285 -11.10 -15.39 -2.77
CA ARG A 285 -12.01 -15.08 -3.87
C ARG A 285 -11.46 -14.05 -4.86
N LYS A 286 -10.22 -13.59 -4.67
CA LYS A 286 -9.56 -12.55 -5.46
C LYS A 286 -10.32 -11.20 -5.44
N ASN A 287 -11.00 -10.91 -4.34
CA ASN A 287 -11.83 -9.72 -4.15
C ASN A 287 -11.21 -8.76 -3.13
N GLY A 288 -9.87 -8.72 -3.05
CA GLY A 288 -9.14 -7.86 -2.13
C GLY A 288 -8.54 -6.65 -2.83
N LYS A 289 -8.99 -5.43 -2.47
CA LYS A 289 -8.46 -4.17 -2.99
C LYS A 289 -7.33 -3.60 -2.14
N LEU A 290 -7.52 -3.60 -0.81
CA LEU A 290 -6.55 -3.07 0.13
C LEU A 290 -6.58 -3.88 1.42
N LEU A 291 -5.48 -4.54 1.73
CA LEU A 291 -5.24 -5.24 2.99
C LEU A 291 -4.50 -4.30 3.94
N ILE A 292 -5.00 -4.18 5.17
CA ILE A 292 -4.37 -3.40 6.23
C ILE A 292 -4.10 -4.32 7.42
N VAL A 293 -2.85 -4.33 7.91
CA VAL A 293 -2.37 -5.25 8.95
C VAL A 293 -1.57 -4.47 9.98
N GLU A 294 -1.74 -4.77 11.27
CA GLU A 294 -0.86 -4.26 12.33
C GLU A 294 0.54 -4.88 12.25
N ASN A 295 1.56 -4.08 12.56
CA ASN A 295 2.96 -4.54 12.50
C ASN A 295 3.23 -5.74 13.41
N GLY A 296 2.72 -5.74 14.63
CA GLY A 296 2.92 -6.80 15.64
C GLY A 296 2.06 -8.03 15.41
N TYR A 297 0.99 -7.93 14.61
CA TYR A 297 0.09 -9.05 14.34
C TYR A 297 0.80 -10.25 13.70
N MET A 298 1.94 -10.05 13.09
CA MET A 298 2.77 -11.09 12.47
C MET A 298 3.63 -11.86 13.46
N ASN A 299 3.82 -11.35 14.69
CA ASN A 299 4.68 -11.93 15.71
C ASN A 299 3.93 -12.66 16.82
N ASP A 300 2.62 -12.43 16.97
CA ASP A 300 1.82 -13.02 18.04
C ASP A 300 1.25 -14.37 17.62
N GLY A 301 2.04 -15.42 17.84
CA GLY A 301 1.60 -16.82 17.71
C GLY A 301 0.52 -17.28 18.71
N THR A 302 -0.13 -16.37 19.43
CA THR A 302 -1.14 -16.71 20.46
C THR A 302 -2.48 -17.14 19.86
N ASP A 303 -2.87 -16.64 18.68
CA ASP A 303 -4.05 -17.14 17.94
C ASP A 303 -3.72 -18.27 16.95
N GLY A 304 -2.47 -18.66 16.84
CA GLY A 304 -1.95 -19.61 15.88
C GLY A 304 -2.67 -20.97 15.85
N ASN A 305 -3.29 -21.40 16.96
CA ASN A 305 -4.05 -22.64 16.99
C ASN A 305 -5.40 -22.56 16.26
N ARG A 306 -6.09 -21.42 16.29
CA ARG A 306 -7.34 -21.22 15.54
C ARG A 306 -7.07 -20.98 14.07
N VAL A 307 -6.07 -20.20 13.76
CA VAL A 307 -5.65 -19.88 12.39
C VAL A 307 -5.12 -21.15 11.72
N ARG A 308 -4.22 -21.92 12.35
CA ARG A 308 -3.76 -23.23 11.87
C ARG A 308 -4.89 -24.23 11.59
N ALA A 309 -5.99 -24.18 12.35
CA ALA A 309 -7.14 -25.03 12.07
C ALA A 309 -7.88 -24.65 10.79
N ILE A 310 -7.97 -23.35 10.47
CA ILE A 310 -8.60 -22.84 9.23
C ILE A 310 -7.74 -23.22 8.02
N PHE A 311 -6.41 -23.12 8.14
CA PHE A 311 -5.48 -23.45 7.06
C PHE A 311 -5.36 -24.95 6.80
N ARG A 312 -5.47 -25.80 7.83
CA ARG A 312 -5.44 -27.28 7.68
C ARG A 312 -6.61 -27.86 6.87
N THR A 313 -7.73 -27.16 6.77
CA THR A 313 -8.87 -27.57 5.95
C THR A 313 -8.71 -27.21 4.47
N SER A 314 -7.76 -26.32 4.11
CA SER A 314 -7.43 -26.06 2.72
C SER A 314 -6.44 -27.13 2.22
N LYS A 315 -6.84 -27.95 1.24
CA LYS A 315 -6.08 -29.10 0.71
C LYS A 315 -4.71 -28.78 0.07
N ASN A 316 -4.16 -27.59 0.26
CA ASN A 316 -2.83 -27.19 -0.26
C ASN A 316 -1.73 -27.28 0.82
N LEU A 317 -1.66 -28.42 1.51
CA LEU A 317 -0.63 -28.74 2.52
C LEU A 317 0.79 -28.96 1.95
N TYR A 318 0.96 -28.85 0.65
CA TYR A 318 2.26 -28.98 -0.03
C TYR A 318 2.52 -27.75 -0.92
N SER A 319 2.54 -26.56 -0.30
CA SER A 319 3.34 -25.49 -0.90
C SER A 319 4.79 -25.76 -0.46
N PRO A 320 5.70 -26.13 -1.36
CA PRO A 320 7.12 -26.31 -1.03
C PRO A 320 7.82 -24.96 -0.81
N PHE A 321 7.04 -23.97 -0.39
CA PHE A 321 7.49 -22.59 -0.26
C PHE A 321 8.04 -22.35 1.12
N CYS A 322 9.20 -21.74 1.12
CA CYS A 322 9.76 -21.05 2.27
C CYS A 322 8.94 -19.79 2.65
N ILE A 323 7.62 -19.84 2.59
CA ILE A 323 6.75 -18.79 3.12
C ILE A 323 6.53 -19.13 4.58
N ALA A 324 7.12 -18.33 5.45
CA ALA A 324 7.23 -18.67 6.87
C ALA A 324 5.95 -18.41 7.66
N ASP A 325 4.99 -17.63 7.11
CA ASP A 325 3.86 -17.14 7.88
C ASP A 325 2.54 -17.17 7.08
N GLU A 326 1.45 -17.41 7.77
CA GLU A 326 0.10 -17.44 7.23
C GLU A 326 -0.31 -16.06 6.68
N ILE A 327 0.21 -14.99 7.28
CA ILE A 327 -0.01 -13.61 6.83
C ILE A 327 0.70 -13.37 5.49
N ASP A 328 1.90 -13.91 5.30
CA ASP A 328 2.61 -13.81 4.02
C ASP A 328 1.84 -14.47 2.87
N GLN A 329 1.16 -15.62 3.13
CA GLN A 329 0.28 -16.25 2.15
C GLN A 329 -0.95 -15.38 1.83
N LEU A 330 -1.48 -14.68 2.82
CA LEU A 330 -2.59 -13.76 2.62
C LEU A 330 -2.16 -12.54 1.79
N ILE A 331 -1.01 -11.96 2.11
CA ILE A 331 -0.38 -10.88 1.34
C ILE A 331 -0.18 -11.31 -0.12
N GLU A 332 0.35 -12.52 -0.34
CA GLU A 332 0.52 -13.10 -1.68
C GLU A 332 -0.79 -13.08 -2.47
N LYS A 333 -1.87 -13.60 -1.88
CA LYS A 333 -3.19 -13.66 -2.53
C LYS A 333 -3.73 -12.29 -2.91
N VAL A 334 -3.57 -11.30 -2.04
CA VAL A 334 -4.03 -9.93 -2.29
C VAL A 334 -3.22 -9.28 -3.40
N LEU A 335 -1.88 -9.41 -3.37
CA LEU A 335 -1.00 -8.87 -4.41
C LEU A 335 -1.19 -9.57 -5.76
N GLU A 336 -1.39 -10.88 -5.80
CA GLU A 336 -1.72 -11.63 -7.03
C GLU A 336 -3.05 -11.20 -7.65
N ALA A 337 -4.02 -10.81 -6.82
CA ALA A 337 -5.29 -10.26 -7.29
C ALA A 337 -5.19 -8.81 -7.79
N GLY A 338 -4.02 -8.16 -7.64
CA GLY A 338 -3.81 -6.75 -8.00
C GLY A 338 -4.16 -5.76 -6.90
N GLY A 339 -4.47 -6.24 -5.69
CA GLY A 339 -4.69 -5.42 -4.50
C GLY A 339 -3.39 -4.83 -3.95
N ASP A 340 -3.52 -3.94 -2.97
CA ASP A 340 -2.40 -3.33 -2.25
C ASP A 340 -2.40 -3.76 -0.78
N VAL A 341 -1.28 -3.59 -0.10
CA VAL A 341 -1.10 -3.95 1.31
C VAL A 341 -0.44 -2.79 2.04
N GLU A 342 -0.95 -2.46 3.21
CA GLU A 342 -0.43 -1.41 4.08
C GLU A 342 -0.27 -1.94 5.50
N PHE A 343 0.83 -1.52 6.15
CA PHE A 343 1.07 -1.78 7.56
C PHE A 343 0.80 -0.54 8.39
N VAL A 344 0.19 -0.74 9.55
CA VAL A 344 -0.09 0.30 10.55
C VAL A 344 0.53 -0.06 11.90
N GLU A 345 0.59 0.90 12.81
CA GLU A 345 1.12 0.70 14.15
C GLU A 345 0.25 -0.28 14.96
N ASP A 346 0.89 -0.95 15.93
CA ASP A 346 0.22 -1.91 16.79
C ASP A 346 -0.86 -1.23 17.64
N GLY A 347 -2.03 -1.87 17.72
CA GLY A 347 -3.19 -1.33 18.41
C GLY A 347 -4.07 -0.41 17.57
N SER A 348 -3.62 0.03 16.40
CA SER A 348 -4.40 0.90 15.51
C SER A 348 -5.66 0.21 14.96
N LEU A 349 -5.65 -1.11 14.78
CA LEU A 349 -6.78 -1.90 14.26
C LEU A 349 -7.48 -2.73 15.32
N ALA A 350 -7.41 -2.36 16.60
CA ALA A 350 -8.06 -3.12 17.69
C ALA A 350 -9.56 -3.36 17.43
N ASP A 351 -10.28 -2.36 16.91
CA ASP A 351 -11.71 -2.46 16.56
C ASP A 351 -11.98 -3.34 15.32
N TYR A 352 -10.93 -3.69 14.56
CA TYR A 352 -10.99 -4.48 13.33
C TYR A 352 -10.31 -5.85 13.47
N ASN A 353 -10.09 -6.33 14.72
CA ASN A 353 -9.39 -7.58 15.01
C ASN A 353 -7.97 -7.63 14.40
N HIS A 354 -7.25 -6.51 14.46
CA HIS A 354 -5.83 -6.32 14.06
C HIS A 354 -5.53 -6.53 12.57
N ILE A 355 -6.55 -6.86 11.74
CA ILE A 355 -6.43 -7.06 10.31
C ILE A 355 -7.76 -6.74 9.61
N ALA A 356 -7.69 -6.02 8.50
CA ALA A 356 -8.85 -5.65 7.71
C ALA A 356 -8.56 -5.71 6.20
N LEU A 357 -9.56 -6.10 5.41
CA LEU A 357 -9.50 -6.14 3.95
C LEU A 357 -10.67 -5.35 3.36
N ILE A 358 -10.37 -4.31 2.62
CA ILE A 358 -11.34 -3.61 1.77
C ILE A 358 -11.50 -4.42 0.49
N ARG A 359 -12.74 -4.78 0.17
CA ARG A 359 -13.10 -5.56 -1.02
C ARG A 359 -13.40 -4.67 -2.21
N GLU A 360 -13.19 -5.19 -3.41
CA GLU A 360 -13.86 -4.69 -4.62
C GLU A 360 -15.29 -5.23 -4.68
N TYR A 361 -16.15 -4.58 -5.46
CA TYR A 361 -17.55 -5.00 -5.65
C TYR A 361 -17.68 -6.40 -6.23
#